data_af45b12c4e3ec777818a321287900349
#
_entry.id   af45b12c4e3ec777818a321287900349
#
_cell.length_a   1.000
_cell.length_b   1.000
_cell.length_c   1.000
_cell.angle_alpha   90.00
_cell.angle_beta   90.00
_cell.angle_gamma   90.00
#
_symmetry.space_group_name_H-M   'P 1'
#
loop_
_entity.id
_entity.type
_entity.pdbx_description
1 polymer ?
#
loop_
_entity_poly.entity_id
_entity_poly.type
_entity_poly.pdbx_seq_one_letter_code
_entity_poly.pdbx_strand_id
1 'polypeptide(L)'
;NLNDQISINAEANTLSTLYLKEDGNVLTTLTNATSLNYTLTASSAGTHLLEFEVNDGTTTIIDSTYYTVNPVVNIVNPTITGLVNGVNYINDTTVIFQLYAPQKQHVYVIGGFNNWTPTAAYHMNLSTNNATWWLEVTGLTAGQKYGYQYFIDGTMKFADPLSSLILDPNNDGNINALTNPNPLPYPTGQTTGFVSVFQPGATPYDWQNTSFQGPAKKDLVIYELLVRDFVAKHNYQTLIDTLAYLDNLGINAIELMPPGEFENNESWGYNPSFHKALDKYYGTPEKFKEFVDSCHNRGIAVIVDMVLNHAFGQNPMVNMYWDAANNRPAANNPWFNAICPHEPYCWGYDFDHTRQATQMYIDQVNKFWLDEYHVDGFRFDYTKGFANNAAGYNLERINLLKRMADKIWDVKSDAYVILEHWCDNSEEIQLANYGMMLWGNLTYGYGEATMGYTSTSNISSGIYTNRTWTLPHLVSYMESHDEERLMYKNLTFGNATNPNHNAKNSYVALGRMQTAAVIFLTQPGPRMIWQFGELGYDI
;
A
#
# COMPACT_ATOMS: atom_id res chain seq x y z
N ASN A 1 -11.94 7.14 31.43
CA ASN A 1 -10.61 7.52 31.92
C ASN A 1 -10.54 7.40 33.45
N LEU A 2 -9.34 7.45 33.99
CA LEU A 2 -9.15 7.47 35.43
C LEU A 2 -9.88 8.67 36.06
N ASN A 3 -10.62 8.43 37.16
CA ASN A 3 -11.50 9.37 37.88
C ASN A 3 -12.79 9.77 37.14
N ASP A 4 -13.09 9.20 35.99
CA ASP A 4 -14.41 9.41 35.36
C ASP A 4 -15.53 8.81 36.23
N GLN A 5 -16.71 9.44 36.17
CA GLN A 5 -17.92 8.98 36.84
C GLN A 5 -18.76 8.13 35.88
N ILE A 6 -19.06 6.91 36.26
CA ILE A 6 -19.86 5.95 35.49
C ILE A 6 -21.21 5.79 36.16
N SER A 7 -22.30 6.15 35.51
CA SER A 7 -23.65 5.91 36.01
C SER A 7 -24.10 4.50 35.65
N ILE A 8 -24.42 3.71 36.65
CA ILE A 8 -24.90 2.32 36.55
C ILE A 8 -26.37 2.29 36.94
N ASN A 9 -27.20 1.81 36.02
CA ASN A 9 -28.63 1.57 36.28
C ASN A 9 -28.90 0.07 36.03
N ALA A 10 -29.42 -0.63 37.01
CA ALA A 10 -29.76 -2.03 36.90
C ALA A 10 -31.18 -2.30 37.47
N GLU A 11 -31.90 -3.22 36.87
CA GLU A 11 -33.28 -3.53 37.22
C GLU A 11 -33.48 -5.02 37.44
N ALA A 12 -34.36 -5.36 38.38
CA ALA A 12 -34.81 -6.71 38.66
C ALA A 12 -36.34 -6.79 38.51
N ASN A 13 -36.85 -7.93 38.04
CA ASN A 13 -38.29 -8.12 37.81
C ASN A 13 -39.12 -8.29 39.10
N THR A 14 -38.47 -8.58 40.22
CA THR A 14 -39.13 -8.83 41.53
C THR A 14 -38.38 -8.11 42.63
N LEU A 15 -39.07 -7.82 43.72
CA LEU A 15 -38.45 -7.30 44.94
C LEU A 15 -37.43 -8.30 45.49
N SER A 16 -36.17 -7.91 45.51
CA SER A 16 -35.03 -8.76 45.80
C SER A 16 -33.95 -8.00 46.59
N THR A 17 -32.95 -8.71 47.07
CA THR A 17 -31.69 -8.11 47.51
C THR A 17 -30.78 -7.97 46.26
N LEU A 18 -30.36 -6.76 45.97
CA LEU A 18 -29.56 -6.40 44.81
C LEU A 18 -28.13 -6.09 45.27
N TYR A 19 -27.15 -6.68 44.62
CA TYR A 19 -25.73 -6.40 44.85
C TYR A 19 -25.11 -5.88 43.54
N LEU A 20 -24.35 -4.81 43.66
CA LEU A 20 -23.43 -4.41 42.61
C LEU A 20 -22.01 -4.70 43.08
N LYS A 21 -21.25 -5.40 42.24
CA LYS A 21 -19.87 -5.80 42.53
C LYS A 21 -18.92 -5.31 41.42
N GLU A 22 -17.69 -4.98 41.84
CA GLU A 22 -16.58 -4.69 40.93
C GLU A 22 -15.44 -5.63 41.29
N ASP A 23 -14.96 -6.41 40.32
CA ASP A 23 -13.89 -7.41 40.52
C ASP A 23 -14.12 -8.31 41.73
N GLY A 24 -15.36 -8.72 41.92
CA GLY A 24 -15.82 -9.54 43.06
C GLY A 24 -16.06 -8.78 44.38
N ASN A 25 -15.70 -7.49 44.46
CA ASN A 25 -15.92 -6.66 45.66
C ASN A 25 -17.27 -5.98 45.60
N VAL A 26 -18.05 -6.06 46.68
CA VAL A 26 -19.37 -5.42 46.77
C VAL A 26 -19.21 -3.90 46.87
N LEU A 27 -19.73 -3.16 45.88
CA LEU A 27 -19.79 -1.71 45.87
C LEU A 27 -21.00 -1.17 46.65
N THR A 28 -22.15 -1.82 46.49
CA THR A 28 -23.40 -1.45 47.19
C THR A 28 -24.36 -2.62 47.26
N THR A 29 -25.27 -2.55 48.23
CA THR A 29 -26.34 -3.53 48.45
C THR A 29 -27.64 -2.78 48.72
N LEU A 30 -28.74 -3.18 48.07
CA LEU A 30 -30.10 -2.73 48.34
C LEU A 30 -30.97 -3.93 48.64
N THR A 31 -31.73 -3.86 49.73
CA THR A 31 -32.70 -4.91 50.12
C THR A 31 -34.10 -4.48 49.77
N ASN A 32 -34.93 -5.46 49.36
CA ASN A 32 -36.32 -5.23 49.01
C ASN A 32 -36.50 -4.15 47.92
N ALA A 33 -35.72 -4.24 46.87
CA ALA A 33 -35.67 -3.29 45.75
C ALA A 33 -35.84 -4.00 44.40
N THR A 34 -36.32 -3.26 43.40
CA THR A 34 -36.41 -3.70 42.00
C THR A 34 -35.49 -2.91 41.08
N SER A 35 -34.80 -1.89 41.58
CA SER A 35 -33.81 -1.11 40.79
C SER A 35 -32.69 -0.64 41.68
N LEU A 36 -31.51 -0.51 41.07
CA LEU A 36 -30.30 0.00 41.68
C LEU A 36 -29.68 1.07 40.77
N ASN A 37 -29.46 2.23 41.35
CA ASN A 37 -28.73 3.32 40.69
C ASN A 37 -27.46 3.59 41.49
N TYR A 38 -26.32 3.58 40.83
CA TYR A 38 -25.00 3.80 41.44
C TYR A 38 -24.11 4.63 40.57
N THR A 39 -23.34 5.51 41.19
CA THR A 39 -22.28 6.24 40.49
C THR A 39 -20.94 5.69 40.92
N LEU A 40 -20.29 4.99 40.00
CA LEU A 40 -18.94 4.43 40.17
C LEU A 40 -17.90 5.45 39.78
N THR A 41 -16.88 5.65 40.60
CA THR A 41 -15.67 6.42 40.20
C THR A 41 -14.62 5.44 39.73
N ALA A 42 -14.14 5.59 38.50
CA ALA A 42 -13.06 4.78 37.95
C ALA A 42 -11.75 5.02 38.72
N SER A 43 -11.39 4.18 39.65
CA SER A 43 -10.31 4.41 40.62
C SER A 43 -8.97 3.81 40.22
N SER A 44 -8.94 2.87 39.27
CA SER A 44 -7.74 2.22 38.76
C SER A 44 -7.82 1.99 37.26
N ALA A 45 -6.68 2.08 36.58
CA ALA A 45 -6.59 1.78 35.15
C ALA A 45 -6.60 0.25 34.93
N GLY A 46 -7.31 -0.19 33.91
CA GLY A 46 -7.42 -1.61 33.55
C GLY A 46 -8.82 -1.98 33.11
N THR A 47 -9.04 -3.28 32.87
CA THR A 47 -10.36 -3.85 32.58
C THR A 47 -10.95 -4.40 33.87
N HIS A 48 -12.11 -3.94 34.22
CA HIS A 48 -12.84 -4.29 35.45
C HIS A 48 -14.09 -5.09 35.10
N LEU A 49 -14.38 -6.12 35.90
CA LEU A 49 -15.61 -6.88 35.82
C LEU A 49 -16.67 -6.20 36.71
N LEU A 50 -17.78 -5.80 36.11
CA LEU A 50 -18.96 -5.32 36.84
C LEU A 50 -20.01 -6.40 36.85
N GLU A 51 -20.46 -6.79 38.05
CA GLU A 51 -21.47 -7.82 38.25
C GLU A 51 -22.69 -7.23 38.98
N PHE A 52 -23.87 -7.50 38.46
CA PHE A 52 -25.14 -7.21 39.11
C PHE A 52 -25.78 -8.53 39.55
N GLU A 53 -25.86 -8.75 40.88
CA GLU A 53 -26.43 -9.94 41.47
C GLU A 53 -27.81 -9.63 42.07
N VAL A 54 -28.79 -10.45 41.73
CA VAL A 54 -30.17 -10.39 42.24
C VAL A 54 -30.46 -11.65 43.04
N ASN A 55 -30.85 -11.49 44.29
CA ASN A 55 -31.23 -12.61 45.20
C ASN A 55 -32.61 -12.36 45.77
N ASP A 56 -33.60 -13.23 45.43
CA ASP A 56 -34.96 -13.18 45.90
C ASP A 56 -35.21 -14.02 47.20
N GLY A 57 -34.16 -14.58 47.79
CA GLY A 57 -34.20 -15.46 48.96
C GLY A 57 -34.27 -16.94 48.59
N THR A 58 -34.53 -17.28 47.33
CA THR A 58 -34.60 -18.68 46.85
C THR A 58 -33.66 -18.91 45.68
N THR A 59 -33.45 -17.90 44.84
CA THR A 59 -32.64 -17.96 43.62
C THR A 59 -31.70 -16.77 43.56
N THR A 60 -30.50 -17.01 43.06
CA THR A 60 -29.52 -15.96 42.72
C THR A 60 -29.28 -15.94 41.22
N ILE A 61 -29.41 -14.77 40.60
CA ILE A 61 -29.13 -14.52 39.19
C ILE A 61 -28.02 -13.46 39.12
N ILE A 62 -27.06 -13.65 38.26
CA ILE A 62 -25.95 -12.71 38.04
C ILE A 62 -25.95 -12.32 36.56
N ASP A 63 -25.94 -11.02 36.32
CA ASP A 63 -25.59 -10.42 35.01
C ASP A 63 -24.26 -9.69 35.15
N SER A 64 -23.44 -9.71 34.09
CA SER A 64 -22.11 -9.13 34.17
C SER A 64 -21.69 -8.45 32.88
N THR A 65 -20.87 -7.42 33.01
CA THR A 65 -20.25 -6.71 31.90
C THR A 65 -18.85 -6.27 32.28
N TYR A 66 -18.02 -5.99 31.27
CA TYR A 66 -16.69 -5.41 31.47
C TYR A 66 -16.67 -3.95 31.04
N TYR A 67 -15.88 -3.14 31.76
CA TYR A 67 -15.54 -1.80 31.34
C TYR A 67 -14.03 -1.58 31.48
N THR A 68 -13.46 -0.71 30.62
CA THR A 68 -12.02 -0.42 30.63
C THR A 68 -11.77 1.03 31.03
N VAL A 69 -10.87 1.22 31.99
CA VAL A 69 -10.41 2.52 32.44
C VAL A 69 -9.04 2.80 31.82
N ASN A 70 -8.96 3.82 30.97
CA ASN A 70 -7.70 4.21 30.39
C ASN A 70 -6.78 4.87 31.43
N PRO A 71 -5.47 4.55 31.44
CA PRO A 71 -4.50 5.25 32.27
C PRO A 71 -4.32 6.70 31.80
N VAL A 72 -3.71 7.53 32.63
CA VAL A 72 -3.27 8.86 32.21
C VAL A 72 -2.23 8.70 31.12
N VAL A 73 -2.38 9.46 30.03
CA VAL A 73 -1.41 9.46 28.93
C VAL A 73 -0.08 10.02 29.42
N ASN A 74 0.98 9.24 29.28
CA ASN A 74 2.32 9.69 29.57
C ASN A 74 2.89 10.45 28.36
N ILE A 75 3.21 11.74 28.54
CA ILE A 75 3.75 12.60 27.48
C ILE A 75 5.27 12.66 27.61
N VAL A 76 5.97 11.87 26.79
CA VAL A 76 7.43 11.74 26.80
C VAL A 76 7.95 11.30 25.44
N ASN A 77 9.10 11.83 25.04
CA ASN A 77 9.77 11.36 23.83
C ASN A 77 10.51 10.03 24.09
N PRO A 78 10.66 9.16 23.08
CA PRO A 78 11.53 8.01 23.18
C PRO A 78 12.99 8.47 23.42
N THR A 79 13.75 7.66 24.15
CA THR A 79 15.18 7.94 24.41
C THR A 79 16.06 7.63 23.19
N ILE A 80 15.59 6.75 22.32
CA ILE A 80 16.25 6.38 21.06
C ILE A 80 15.83 7.37 19.98
N THR A 81 16.81 7.90 19.27
CA THR A 81 16.60 8.82 18.14
C THR A 81 16.58 8.06 16.81
N GLY A 82 16.02 8.70 15.77
CA GLY A 82 15.96 8.11 14.43
C GLY A 82 14.85 7.07 14.22
N LEU A 83 13.93 6.93 15.18
CA LEU A 83 12.77 6.07 15.02
C LEU A 83 11.87 6.59 13.90
N VAL A 84 11.24 5.65 13.20
CA VAL A 84 10.29 5.91 12.12
C VAL A 84 8.92 5.34 12.49
N ASN A 85 7.85 5.80 11.84
CA ASN A 85 6.53 5.20 12.04
C ASN A 85 6.54 3.72 11.62
N GLY A 86 5.77 2.89 12.31
CA GLY A 86 5.78 1.44 12.18
C GLY A 86 6.62 0.76 13.27
N VAL A 87 7.10 -0.45 12.99
CA VAL A 87 7.94 -1.24 13.90
C VAL A 87 9.41 -0.89 13.71
N ASN A 88 10.07 -0.51 14.80
CA ASN A 88 11.53 -0.29 14.86
C ASN A 88 12.18 -1.43 15.64
N TYR A 89 13.02 -2.22 14.99
CA TYR A 89 13.74 -3.34 15.59
C TYR A 89 14.98 -2.82 16.32
N ILE A 90 14.99 -2.93 17.65
CA ILE A 90 16.11 -2.46 18.50
C ILE A 90 17.13 -3.58 18.67
N ASN A 91 16.64 -4.81 18.86
CA ASN A 91 17.41 -6.04 18.85
C ASN A 91 16.47 -7.24 18.60
N ASP A 92 17.01 -8.45 18.69
CA ASP A 92 16.26 -9.69 18.38
C ASP A 92 15.07 -9.99 19.30
N THR A 93 14.93 -9.26 20.42
CA THR A 93 13.88 -9.48 21.42
C THR A 93 13.15 -8.21 21.84
N THR A 94 13.47 -7.07 21.23
CA THR A 94 12.95 -5.75 21.59
C THR A 94 12.59 -4.95 20.35
N VAL A 95 11.38 -4.40 20.34
CA VAL A 95 10.91 -3.49 19.29
C VAL A 95 10.32 -2.23 19.89
N ILE A 96 10.34 -1.14 19.13
CA ILE A 96 9.56 0.06 19.44
C ILE A 96 8.51 0.23 18.32
N PHE A 97 7.24 0.23 18.73
CA PHE A 97 6.13 0.62 17.87
C PHE A 97 6.01 2.12 17.86
N GLN A 98 5.82 2.71 16.69
CA GLN A 98 5.57 4.13 16.53
C GLN A 98 4.41 4.37 15.56
N LEU A 99 3.41 5.14 15.98
CA LEU A 99 2.25 5.50 15.18
C LEU A 99 2.07 7.02 15.14
N TYR A 100 2.02 7.61 13.96
CA TYR A 100 1.58 8.99 13.79
C TYR A 100 0.05 9.00 13.80
N ALA A 101 -0.55 9.51 14.87
CA ALA A 101 -2.01 9.56 15.05
C ALA A 101 -2.40 10.80 15.88
N PRO A 102 -2.32 12.01 15.29
CA PRO A 102 -2.69 13.25 15.98
C PRO A 102 -4.16 13.23 16.40
N GLN A 103 -4.47 13.96 17.50
CA GLN A 103 -5.83 14.13 18.03
C GLN A 103 -6.49 12.84 18.58
N LYS A 104 -5.80 11.69 18.62
CA LYS A 104 -6.28 10.51 19.33
C LYS A 104 -6.02 10.67 20.81
N GLN A 105 -6.91 10.07 21.64
CA GLN A 105 -6.88 10.23 23.09
C GLN A 105 -6.09 9.10 23.78
N HIS A 106 -6.24 7.87 23.29
CA HIS A 106 -5.59 6.69 23.82
C HIS A 106 -5.23 5.72 22.69
N VAL A 107 -4.01 5.22 22.71
CA VAL A 107 -3.55 4.20 21.77
C VAL A 107 -2.89 3.06 22.54
N TYR A 108 -3.26 1.84 22.22
CA TYR A 108 -2.64 0.62 22.71
C TYR A 108 -2.08 -0.20 21.57
N VAL A 109 -1.05 -0.98 21.84
CA VAL A 109 -0.63 -2.06 20.95
C VAL A 109 -1.20 -3.36 21.49
N ILE A 110 -1.98 -4.07 20.69
CA ILE A 110 -2.52 -5.39 21.00
C ILE A 110 -2.01 -6.42 20.00
N GLY A 111 -1.74 -7.64 20.46
CA GLY A 111 -1.19 -8.67 19.58
C GLY A 111 -1.00 -10.01 20.27
N GLY A 112 -0.38 -10.96 19.58
CA GLY A 112 -0.11 -12.30 20.10
C GLY A 112 0.75 -12.33 21.37
N PHE A 113 1.53 -11.27 21.61
CA PHE A 113 2.40 -11.14 22.78
C PHE A 113 1.68 -10.69 24.07
N ASN A 114 0.42 -10.21 23.96
CA ASN A 114 -0.39 -9.80 25.12
C ASN A 114 -1.84 -10.32 25.06
N ASN A 115 -2.05 -11.44 24.35
CA ASN A 115 -3.35 -12.08 24.17
C ASN A 115 -4.43 -11.12 23.63
N TRP A 116 -4.03 -10.16 22.78
CA TRP A 116 -4.92 -9.18 22.14
C TRP A 116 -5.70 -8.30 23.13
N THR A 117 -5.15 -8.10 24.33
CA THR A 117 -5.82 -7.37 25.41
C THR A 117 -5.17 -6.00 25.63
N PRO A 118 -5.93 -4.88 25.61
CA PRO A 118 -5.41 -3.54 25.85
C PRO A 118 -5.18 -3.31 27.36
N THR A 119 -4.04 -3.77 27.86
CA THR A 119 -3.65 -3.55 29.26
C THR A 119 -2.81 -2.30 29.43
N ALA A 120 -2.72 -1.75 30.64
CA ALA A 120 -1.95 -0.55 30.95
C ALA A 120 -0.46 -0.65 30.53
N ALA A 121 0.13 -1.86 30.58
CA ALA A 121 1.51 -2.10 30.16
C ALA A 121 1.71 -1.90 28.63
N TYR A 122 0.67 -1.97 27.84
CA TYR A 122 0.70 -1.79 26.38
C TYR A 122 0.00 -0.52 25.92
N HIS A 123 -0.30 0.41 26.85
CA HIS A 123 -0.73 1.76 26.53
C HIS A 123 0.46 2.59 26.04
N MET A 124 0.35 3.19 24.86
CA MET A 124 1.45 3.91 24.25
C MET A 124 1.67 5.28 24.91
N ASN A 125 2.92 5.71 24.95
CA ASN A 125 3.30 7.06 25.31
C ASN A 125 3.01 8.00 24.13
N LEU A 126 2.62 9.24 24.43
CA LEU A 126 2.51 10.31 23.45
C LEU A 126 3.79 11.14 23.43
N SER A 127 4.38 11.34 22.27
CA SER A 127 5.54 12.23 22.13
C SER A 127 5.14 13.69 22.38
N THR A 128 6.11 14.53 22.73
CA THR A 128 5.89 15.97 23.01
C THR A 128 5.39 16.78 21.82
N ASN A 129 5.40 16.21 20.60
CA ASN A 129 4.77 16.80 19.41
C ASN A 129 3.24 16.65 19.39
N ASN A 130 2.65 15.95 20.38
CA ASN A 130 1.22 15.66 20.51
C ASN A 130 0.59 14.96 19.28
N ALA A 131 1.38 14.20 18.53
CA ALA A 131 0.94 13.56 17.31
C ALA A 131 1.45 12.13 17.13
N THR A 132 2.60 11.81 17.74
CA THR A 132 3.27 10.52 17.56
C THR A 132 3.18 9.71 18.84
N TRP A 133 2.61 8.51 18.73
CA TRP A 133 2.49 7.52 19.80
C TRP A 133 3.62 6.52 19.69
N TRP A 134 4.18 6.05 20.83
CA TRP A 134 5.24 5.06 20.81
C TRP A 134 5.22 4.15 22.04
N LEU A 135 5.68 2.90 21.85
CA LEU A 135 5.81 1.93 22.94
C LEU A 135 6.98 0.99 22.67
N GLU A 136 7.84 0.80 23.65
CA GLU A 136 8.85 -0.25 23.65
C GLU A 136 8.25 -1.55 24.19
N VAL A 137 8.42 -2.65 23.44
CA VAL A 137 8.02 -4.00 23.84
C VAL A 137 9.26 -4.88 23.87
N THR A 138 9.53 -5.47 25.03
CA THR A 138 10.69 -6.32 25.31
C THR A 138 10.27 -7.77 25.59
N GLY A 139 11.23 -8.69 25.63
CA GLY A 139 10.99 -10.09 25.98
C GLY A 139 10.30 -10.88 24.88
N LEU A 140 10.37 -10.40 23.64
CA LEU A 140 9.91 -11.15 22.46
C LEU A 140 10.86 -12.31 22.16
N THR A 141 10.38 -13.32 21.44
CA THR A 141 11.19 -14.46 21.00
C THR A 141 11.81 -14.16 19.64
N ALA A 142 13.14 -14.23 19.54
CA ALA A 142 13.85 -14.04 18.29
C ALA A 142 13.38 -15.02 17.21
N GLY A 143 13.16 -14.54 15.99
CA GLY A 143 12.69 -15.33 14.85
C GLY A 143 11.20 -15.69 14.86
N GLN A 144 10.46 -15.35 15.92
CA GLN A 144 9.02 -15.61 15.97
C GLN A 144 8.23 -14.49 15.27
N LYS A 145 7.26 -14.88 14.43
CA LYS A 145 6.29 -13.94 13.85
C LYS A 145 5.18 -13.63 14.85
N TYR A 146 4.86 -12.35 14.98
CA TYR A 146 3.77 -11.85 15.84
C TYR A 146 2.78 -11.04 15.03
N GLY A 147 1.49 -11.33 15.19
CA GLY A 147 0.41 -10.47 14.73
C GLY A 147 0.15 -9.35 15.73
N TYR A 148 -0.17 -8.14 15.24
CA TYR A 148 -0.53 -7.00 16.08
C TYR A 148 -1.47 -6.02 15.40
N GLN A 149 -2.10 -5.17 16.21
CA GLN A 149 -2.93 -4.04 15.79
C GLN A 149 -2.76 -2.88 16.78
N TYR A 150 -3.12 -1.69 16.35
CA TYR A 150 -3.38 -0.57 17.25
C TYR A 150 -4.85 -0.57 17.66
N PHE A 151 -5.10 -0.47 18.97
CA PHE A 151 -6.42 -0.27 19.54
C PHE A 151 -6.53 1.17 20.02
N ILE A 152 -7.43 1.94 19.39
CA ILE A 152 -7.46 3.40 19.48
C ILE A 152 -8.80 3.85 20.05
N ASP A 153 -8.76 4.75 21.04
CA ASP A 153 -9.91 5.42 21.66
C ASP A 153 -11.02 4.45 22.09
N GLY A 154 -10.63 3.25 22.52
CA GLY A 154 -11.51 2.25 23.12
C GLY A 154 -12.43 1.49 22.16
N THR A 155 -12.42 1.78 20.88
CA THR A 155 -13.35 1.18 19.90
C THR A 155 -12.73 0.75 18.58
N MET A 156 -11.68 1.44 18.12
CA MET A 156 -11.11 1.23 16.79
C MET A 156 -9.93 0.26 16.86
N LYS A 157 -9.91 -0.74 15.97
CA LYS A 157 -8.78 -1.65 15.78
C LYS A 157 -8.27 -1.50 14.36
N PHE A 158 -6.99 -1.15 14.21
CA PHE A 158 -6.36 -0.97 12.90
C PHE A 158 -5.02 -1.68 12.83
N ALA A 159 -4.77 -2.30 11.67
CA ALA A 159 -3.42 -2.68 11.31
C ALA A 159 -2.52 -1.44 11.17
N ASP A 160 -1.23 -1.63 11.31
CA ASP A 160 -0.25 -0.55 11.11
C ASP A 160 -0.21 -0.15 9.61
N PRO A 161 -0.41 1.12 9.28
CA PRO A 161 -0.32 1.59 7.90
C PRO A 161 1.03 1.30 7.22
N LEU A 162 2.08 1.14 8.01
CA LEU A 162 3.45 0.88 7.56
C LEU A 162 3.91 -0.56 7.84
N SER A 163 2.97 -1.48 7.99
CA SER A 163 3.28 -2.92 8.03
C SER A 163 3.82 -3.40 6.68
N SER A 164 4.81 -4.27 6.72
CA SER A 164 5.35 -4.94 5.53
C SER A 164 4.68 -6.28 5.22
N LEU A 165 3.85 -6.79 6.12
CA LEU A 165 3.08 -8.02 5.96
C LEU A 165 1.75 -7.90 6.70
N ILE A 166 0.67 -8.26 6.03
CA ILE A 166 -0.71 -8.15 6.53
C ILE A 166 -1.35 -9.53 6.52
N LEU A 167 -2.21 -9.81 7.50
CA LEU A 167 -3.15 -10.93 7.48
C LEU A 167 -4.54 -10.37 7.13
N ASP A 168 -5.12 -10.90 6.06
CA ASP A 168 -6.49 -10.60 5.66
C ASP A 168 -7.42 -11.75 6.06
N PRO A 169 -8.37 -11.53 6.99
CA PRO A 169 -9.29 -12.58 7.45
C PRO A 169 -10.21 -13.11 6.34
N ASN A 170 -10.41 -12.37 5.27
CA ASN A 170 -11.38 -12.68 4.23
C ASN A 170 -10.76 -13.40 3.04
N ASN A 171 -9.51 -13.07 2.68
CA ASN A 171 -8.92 -13.48 1.42
C ASN A 171 -7.72 -14.42 1.56
N ASP A 172 -6.96 -14.37 2.66
CA ASP A 172 -5.74 -15.20 2.85
C ASP A 172 -6.02 -16.71 2.76
N GLY A 173 -7.20 -17.15 3.20
CA GLY A 173 -7.62 -18.55 3.13
C GLY A 173 -7.74 -19.12 1.70
N ASN A 174 -7.81 -18.26 0.70
CA ASN A 174 -7.91 -18.62 -0.72
C ASN A 174 -6.54 -18.65 -1.42
N ILE A 175 -5.47 -18.25 -0.75
CA ILE A 175 -4.11 -18.25 -1.32
C ILE A 175 -3.54 -19.68 -1.33
N ASN A 176 -2.99 -20.08 -2.47
CA ASN A 176 -2.40 -21.40 -2.62
C ASN A 176 -1.19 -21.57 -1.67
N ALA A 177 -1.13 -22.70 -0.95
CA ALA A 177 -0.05 -23.01 -0.02
C ALA A 177 1.35 -23.13 -0.68
N LEU A 178 1.43 -23.33 -1.99
CA LEU A 178 2.71 -23.27 -2.72
C LEU A 178 3.16 -21.84 -2.96
N THR A 179 2.23 -20.89 -3.03
CA THR A 179 2.51 -19.47 -3.21
C THR A 179 2.86 -18.81 -1.89
N ASN A 180 2.09 -19.07 -0.83
CA ASN A 180 2.32 -18.57 0.52
C ASN A 180 2.43 -19.73 1.52
N PRO A 181 3.59 -20.41 1.60
CA PRO A 181 3.78 -21.54 2.50
C PRO A 181 3.90 -21.09 3.96
N ASN A 182 3.24 -21.83 4.87
CA ASN A 182 3.31 -21.64 6.32
C ASN A 182 3.02 -20.18 6.76
N PRO A 183 1.91 -19.58 6.32
CA PRO A 183 1.54 -18.24 6.79
C PRO A 183 1.31 -18.25 8.30
N LEU A 184 1.53 -17.10 8.96
CA LEU A 184 1.06 -16.93 10.34
C LEU A 184 -0.47 -17.08 10.32
N PRO A 185 -1.07 -17.97 11.15
CA PRO A 185 -2.53 -18.12 11.19
C PRO A 185 -3.20 -16.83 11.66
N TYR A 186 -4.30 -16.47 11.01
CA TYR A 186 -5.14 -15.37 11.50
C TYR A 186 -5.66 -15.66 12.92
N PRO A 187 -5.59 -14.73 13.88
CA PRO A 187 -5.99 -14.91 15.28
C PRO A 187 -7.53 -14.90 15.47
N THR A 188 -8.22 -15.87 14.86
CA THR A 188 -9.67 -16.00 14.88
C THR A 188 -10.21 -16.07 16.31
N GLY A 189 -11.25 -15.27 16.59
CA GLY A 189 -11.89 -15.19 17.91
C GLY A 189 -11.15 -14.30 18.92
N GLN A 190 -9.94 -13.80 18.60
CA GLN A 190 -9.18 -12.89 19.47
C GLN A 190 -9.25 -11.45 18.98
N THR A 191 -9.30 -11.24 17.67
CA THR A 191 -9.46 -9.93 17.07
C THR A 191 -10.26 -9.99 15.76
N THR A 192 -10.47 -8.83 15.13
CA THR A 192 -11.17 -8.66 13.84
C THR A 192 -10.41 -7.67 12.98
N GLY A 193 -10.68 -7.66 11.66
CA GLY A 193 -10.04 -6.76 10.69
C GLY A 193 -8.62 -7.21 10.30
N PHE A 194 -7.92 -6.37 9.56
CA PHE A 194 -6.55 -6.66 9.12
C PHE A 194 -5.58 -6.69 10.30
N VAL A 195 -4.62 -7.59 10.24
CA VAL A 195 -3.59 -7.76 11.28
C VAL A 195 -2.22 -7.56 10.67
N SER A 196 -1.45 -6.66 11.26
CA SER A 196 -0.04 -6.46 10.91
C SER A 196 0.83 -7.57 11.46
N VAL A 197 1.90 -7.92 10.75
CA VAL A 197 2.86 -8.92 11.20
C VAL A 197 4.27 -8.32 11.29
N PHE A 198 5.00 -8.66 12.36
CA PHE A 198 6.40 -8.36 12.52
C PHE A 198 7.17 -9.57 13.04
N GLN A 199 8.50 -9.59 12.83
CA GLN A 199 9.35 -10.71 13.24
C GLN A 199 10.68 -10.16 13.77
N PRO A 200 10.86 -10.03 15.10
CA PRO A 200 12.14 -9.65 15.68
C PRO A 200 13.19 -10.76 15.46
N GLY A 201 14.44 -10.39 15.20
CA GLY A 201 15.51 -11.35 14.96
C GLY A 201 15.29 -12.22 13.72
N ALA A 202 14.59 -11.72 12.71
CA ALA A 202 14.46 -12.39 11.41
C ALA A 202 15.84 -12.49 10.74
N THR A 203 16.14 -13.65 10.15
CA THR A 203 17.37 -13.79 9.37
C THR A 203 17.27 -12.93 8.10
N PRO A 204 18.23 -12.01 7.88
CA PRO A 204 18.26 -11.23 6.64
C PRO A 204 18.34 -12.13 5.40
N TYR A 205 17.76 -11.69 4.29
CA TYR A 205 17.93 -12.37 3.02
C TYR A 205 19.40 -12.29 2.55
N ASP A 206 19.95 -13.39 2.09
CA ASP A 206 21.33 -13.49 1.59
C ASP A 206 21.38 -13.15 0.09
N TRP A 207 21.54 -11.87 -0.21
CA TRP A 207 21.62 -11.36 -1.58
C TRP A 207 22.85 -11.92 -2.32
N GLN A 208 22.63 -12.55 -3.46
CA GLN A 208 23.70 -13.12 -4.29
C GLN A 208 24.34 -12.07 -5.18
N ASN A 209 23.59 -11.06 -5.62
CA ASN A 209 24.12 -9.95 -6.40
C ASN A 209 24.04 -8.62 -5.62
N THR A 210 25.12 -8.27 -4.94
CA THR A 210 25.24 -7.03 -4.15
C THR A 210 25.86 -5.87 -4.93
N SER A 211 26.24 -6.07 -6.19
CA SER A 211 26.95 -5.08 -7.01
C SER A 211 26.24 -4.74 -8.33
N PHE A 212 24.96 -5.09 -8.43
CA PHE A 212 24.18 -4.78 -9.61
C PHE A 212 24.14 -3.27 -9.88
N GLN A 213 24.36 -2.91 -11.14
CA GLN A 213 24.20 -1.55 -11.63
C GLN A 213 23.18 -1.58 -12.77
N GLY A 214 22.08 -0.89 -12.60
CA GLY A 214 21.03 -0.82 -13.59
C GLY A 214 21.52 -0.18 -14.91
N PRO A 215 20.90 -0.51 -16.05
CA PRO A 215 21.17 0.13 -17.33
C PRO A 215 21.01 1.66 -17.26
N ALA A 216 21.74 2.39 -18.11
CA ALA A 216 21.53 3.84 -18.21
C ALA A 216 20.07 4.14 -18.65
N LYS A 217 19.46 5.17 -18.08
CA LYS A 217 18.04 5.53 -18.34
C LYS A 217 17.68 5.56 -19.83
N LYS A 218 18.57 6.08 -20.67
CA LYS A 218 18.37 6.17 -22.13
C LYS A 218 18.38 4.83 -22.86
N ASP A 219 18.94 3.79 -22.24
CA ASP A 219 19.17 2.48 -22.87
C ASP A 219 18.18 1.40 -22.34
N LEU A 220 17.18 1.81 -21.52
CA LEU A 220 16.19 0.90 -20.99
C LEU A 220 15.28 0.34 -22.09
N VAL A 221 15.12 -0.97 -22.06
CA VAL A 221 14.08 -1.74 -22.76
C VAL A 221 13.24 -2.42 -21.67
N ILE A 222 12.14 -1.79 -21.33
CA ILE A 222 11.28 -2.15 -20.21
C ILE A 222 10.23 -3.15 -20.71
N TYR A 223 9.96 -4.18 -19.91
CA TYR A 223 8.85 -5.09 -20.13
C TYR A 223 7.85 -4.92 -18.98
N GLU A 224 6.72 -4.30 -19.26
CA GLU A 224 5.62 -4.13 -18.33
C GLU A 224 4.84 -5.43 -18.23
N LEU A 225 4.59 -5.92 -17.02
CA LEU A 225 3.83 -7.15 -16.81
C LEU A 225 3.01 -7.14 -15.52
N LEU A 226 1.88 -7.84 -15.58
CA LEU A 226 1.07 -8.20 -14.42
C LEU A 226 1.34 -9.66 -14.04
N VAL A 227 1.84 -9.89 -12.83
CA VAL A 227 2.19 -11.26 -12.37
C VAL A 227 1.01 -12.22 -12.49
N ARG A 228 -0.22 -11.75 -12.18
CA ARG A 228 -1.45 -12.54 -12.29
C ARG A 228 -1.67 -13.09 -13.70
N ASP A 229 -1.45 -12.27 -14.74
CA ASP A 229 -1.83 -12.59 -16.11
C ASP A 229 -0.65 -13.12 -16.94
N PHE A 230 0.59 -12.80 -16.53
CA PHE A 230 1.79 -13.19 -17.26
C PHE A 230 2.16 -14.67 -17.06
N VAL A 231 1.94 -15.21 -15.84
CA VAL A 231 2.30 -16.60 -15.50
C VAL A 231 1.13 -17.39 -14.95
N ALA A 232 0.95 -18.62 -15.43
CA ALA A 232 -0.20 -19.45 -15.13
C ALA A 232 -0.44 -19.80 -13.65
N LYS A 233 0.59 -19.69 -12.80
CA LYS A 233 0.48 -19.91 -11.34
C LYS A 233 0.41 -18.61 -10.55
N HIS A 234 0.40 -17.46 -11.23
CA HIS A 234 0.22 -16.14 -10.63
C HIS A 234 1.20 -15.83 -9.48
N ASN A 235 2.46 -16.33 -9.55
CA ASN A 235 3.40 -16.16 -8.44
C ASN A 235 4.84 -15.91 -8.89
N TYR A 236 5.64 -15.34 -7.97
CA TYR A 236 7.05 -15.00 -8.21
C TYR A 236 7.92 -16.20 -8.58
N GLN A 237 7.65 -17.41 -8.05
CA GLN A 237 8.43 -18.59 -8.45
C GLN A 237 8.29 -18.87 -9.93
N THR A 238 7.06 -18.84 -10.46
CA THR A 238 6.83 -19.08 -11.89
C THR A 238 7.38 -17.94 -12.74
N LEU A 239 7.38 -16.71 -12.21
CA LEU A 239 8.02 -15.58 -12.87
C LEU A 239 9.54 -15.77 -12.95
N ILE A 240 10.20 -16.22 -11.87
CA ILE A 240 11.62 -16.59 -11.86
C ILE A 240 11.92 -17.66 -12.92
N ASP A 241 11.09 -18.69 -13.01
CA ASP A 241 11.22 -19.77 -13.99
C ASP A 241 11.13 -19.28 -15.45
N THR A 242 10.49 -18.11 -15.66
CA THR A 242 10.27 -17.51 -16.98
C THR A 242 11.33 -16.48 -17.37
N LEU A 243 12.21 -16.06 -16.46
CA LEU A 243 13.19 -15.00 -16.71
C LEU A 243 14.11 -15.26 -17.91
N ALA A 244 14.40 -16.52 -18.22
CA ALA A 244 15.20 -16.87 -19.40
C ALA A 244 14.53 -16.46 -20.72
N TYR A 245 13.19 -16.46 -20.78
CA TYR A 245 12.45 -15.95 -21.94
C TYR A 245 12.63 -14.45 -22.09
N LEU A 246 12.47 -13.70 -21.01
CA LEU A 246 12.61 -12.24 -20.99
C LEU A 246 14.06 -11.80 -21.31
N ASP A 247 15.04 -12.49 -20.75
CA ASP A 247 16.46 -12.28 -21.04
C ASP A 247 16.78 -12.53 -22.54
N ASN A 248 16.29 -13.62 -23.11
CA ASN A 248 16.44 -13.94 -24.53
C ASN A 248 15.70 -12.94 -25.45
N LEU A 249 14.64 -12.32 -24.98
CA LEU A 249 13.93 -11.24 -25.71
C LEU A 249 14.80 -9.98 -25.79
N GLY A 250 15.78 -9.84 -24.91
CA GLY A 250 16.72 -8.71 -24.89
C GLY A 250 16.21 -7.50 -24.11
N ILE A 251 15.23 -7.70 -23.22
CA ILE A 251 14.82 -6.66 -22.27
C ILE A 251 15.88 -6.51 -21.17
N ASN A 252 15.98 -5.34 -20.59
CA ASN A 252 16.93 -5.06 -19.50
C ASN A 252 16.28 -4.39 -18.27
N ALA A 253 14.97 -4.28 -18.27
CA ALA A 253 14.17 -3.91 -17.09
C ALA A 253 12.79 -4.57 -17.14
N ILE A 254 12.28 -4.94 -15.97
CA ILE A 254 10.89 -5.39 -15.78
C ILE A 254 10.19 -4.31 -14.98
N GLU A 255 9.04 -3.83 -15.46
CA GLU A 255 8.11 -3.00 -14.72
C GLU A 255 6.95 -3.87 -14.26
N LEU A 256 6.88 -4.10 -12.94
CA LEU A 256 5.79 -4.86 -12.34
C LEU A 256 4.61 -3.94 -12.08
N MET A 257 3.45 -4.25 -12.65
CA MET A 257 2.18 -3.66 -12.21
C MET A 257 2.03 -3.87 -10.70
N PRO A 258 1.26 -3.01 -9.99
CA PRO A 258 1.39 -2.84 -8.56
C PRO A 258 1.41 -4.15 -7.76
N PRO A 259 2.55 -4.52 -7.13
CA PRO A 259 2.67 -5.74 -6.34
C PRO A 259 2.39 -5.54 -4.85
N GLY A 260 2.02 -4.32 -4.44
CA GLY A 260 1.64 -4.00 -3.07
C GLY A 260 0.28 -4.59 -2.69
N GLU A 261 0.02 -4.75 -1.39
CA GLU A 261 -1.23 -5.30 -0.86
C GLU A 261 -2.44 -4.47 -1.33
N PHE A 262 -3.33 -5.08 -2.09
CA PHE A 262 -4.54 -4.51 -2.66
C PHE A 262 -5.80 -5.18 -2.12
N GLU A 263 -6.98 -4.59 -2.38
CA GLU A 263 -8.25 -5.20 -1.98
C GLU A 263 -8.56 -6.46 -2.79
N ASN A 264 -8.87 -7.56 -2.09
CA ASN A 264 -9.09 -8.92 -2.61
C ASN A 264 -7.80 -9.58 -3.13
N ASN A 265 -7.91 -10.78 -3.74
CA ASN A 265 -6.78 -11.54 -4.28
C ASN A 265 -6.60 -11.35 -5.80
N GLU A 266 -7.61 -10.84 -6.48
CA GLU A 266 -7.58 -10.68 -7.93
C GLU A 266 -7.79 -9.21 -8.30
N SER A 267 -6.71 -8.53 -8.65
CA SER A 267 -6.69 -7.13 -9.04
C SER A 267 -5.57 -6.86 -10.03
N TRP A 268 -5.61 -5.70 -10.68
CA TRP A 268 -4.46 -5.12 -11.35
C TRP A 268 -3.52 -4.41 -10.36
N GLY A 269 -3.97 -4.23 -9.09
CA GLY A 269 -3.20 -3.60 -8.04
C GLY A 269 -3.48 -2.09 -7.83
N TYR A 270 -4.32 -1.47 -8.69
CA TYR A 270 -4.67 -0.04 -8.57
C TYR A 270 -5.74 0.27 -7.54
N ASN A 271 -6.04 -0.69 -6.65
CA ASN A 271 -6.87 -0.52 -5.46
C ASN A 271 -6.08 -0.83 -4.17
N PRO A 272 -4.98 -0.08 -3.89
CA PRO A 272 -4.05 -0.40 -2.82
C PRO A 272 -4.67 -0.21 -1.44
N SER A 273 -4.36 -1.15 -0.54
CA SER A 273 -4.72 -1.10 0.89
C SER A 273 -3.52 -0.75 1.76
N PHE A 274 -2.34 -1.34 1.49
CA PHE A 274 -1.11 -1.15 2.25
C PHE A 274 0.09 -1.01 1.31
N HIS A 275 0.53 0.20 1.07
CA HIS A 275 1.57 0.51 0.07
C HIS A 275 2.98 -0.04 0.41
N LYS A 276 3.22 -0.38 1.67
CA LYS A 276 4.51 -0.96 2.12
C LYS A 276 4.48 -2.49 2.13
N ALA A 277 3.31 -3.11 2.27
CA ALA A 277 3.16 -4.55 2.28
C ALA A 277 3.16 -5.11 0.86
N LEU A 278 3.82 -6.25 0.69
CA LEU A 278 3.75 -7.03 -0.54
C LEU A 278 2.47 -7.86 -0.53
N ASP A 279 1.79 -7.98 -1.68
CA ASP A 279 0.61 -8.82 -1.79
C ASP A 279 0.97 -10.30 -1.76
N LYS A 280 0.39 -11.03 -0.84
CA LYS A 280 0.64 -12.45 -0.60
C LYS A 280 0.11 -13.36 -1.71
N TYR A 281 -0.79 -12.86 -2.55
CA TYR A 281 -1.33 -13.59 -3.68
C TYR A 281 -0.26 -13.93 -4.73
N TYR A 282 0.80 -13.11 -4.78
CA TYR A 282 1.94 -13.35 -5.67
C TYR A 282 3.10 -14.08 -5.00
N GLY A 283 3.13 -14.17 -3.68
CA GLY A 283 4.17 -14.90 -2.94
C GLY A 283 4.66 -14.20 -1.67
N THR A 284 5.68 -14.80 -1.06
CA THR A 284 6.28 -14.27 0.17
C THR A 284 7.30 -13.16 -0.12
N PRO A 285 7.61 -12.32 0.88
CA PRO A 285 8.69 -11.33 0.78
C PRO A 285 10.04 -11.93 0.37
N GLU A 286 10.38 -13.11 0.89
CA GLU A 286 11.63 -13.82 0.54
C GLU A 286 11.64 -14.25 -0.92
N LYS A 287 10.48 -14.68 -1.45
CA LYS A 287 10.37 -15.08 -2.85
C LYS A 287 10.43 -13.87 -3.79
N PHE A 288 9.92 -12.74 -3.38
CA PHE A 288 10.07 -11.49 -4.13
C PHE A 288 11.55 -11.03 -4.16
N LYS A 289 12.27 -11.13 -3.03
CA LYS A 289 13.72 -10.87 -3.00
C LYS A 289 14.50 -11.79 -3.93
N GLU A 290 14.16 -13.08 -3.94
CA GLU A 290 14.75 -14.06 -4.86
C GLU A 290 14.46 -13.70 -6.33
N PHE A 291 13.28 -13.19 -6.64
CA PHE A 291 12.94 -12.69 -7.96
C PHE A 291 13.83 -11.51 -8.36
N VAL A 292 13.95 -10.49 -7.50
CA VAL A 292 14.81 -9.32 -7.76
C VAL A 292 16.27 -9.74 -7.96
N ASP A 293 16.80 -10.56 -7.06
CA ASP A 293 18.17 -11.08 -7.14
C ASP A 293 18.42 -11.90 -8.43
N SER A 294 17.42 -12.68 -8.84
CA SER A 294 17.45 -13.44 -10.10
C SER A 294 17.43 -12.56 -11.34
N CYS A 295 16.73 -11.41 -11.28
CA CYS A 295 16.77 -10.38 -12.33
C CYS A 295 18.14 -9.73 -12.40
N HIS A 296 18.68 -9.28 -11.27
CA HIS A 296 20.00 -8.66 -11.18
C HIS A 296 21.13 -9.58 -11.70
N ASN A 297 21.05 -10.87 -11.42
CA ASN A 297 22.00 -11.87 -11.95
C ASN A 297 21.94 -12.01 -13.48
N ARG A 298 20.90 -11.52 -14.13
CA ARG A 298 20.74 -11.47 -15.60
C ARG A 298 20.95 -10.08 -16.19
N GLY A 299 21.33 -9.09 -15.37
CA GLY A 299 21.46 -7.71 -15.82
C GLY A 299 20.11 -6.99 -16.05
N ILE A 300 19.03 -7.49 -15.47
CA ILE A 300 17.67 -6.96 -15.59
C ILE A 300 17.34 -6.17 -14.33
N ALA A 301 16.99 -4.90 -14.50
CA ALA A 301 16.49 -4.03 -13.42
C ALA A 301 15.02 -4.35 -13.08
N VAL A 302 14.62 -4.08 -11.85
CA VAL A 302 13.23 -4.24 -11.39
C VAL A 302 12.65 -2.88 -11.01
N ILE A 303 11.59 -2.49 -11.69
CA ILE A 303 10.82 -1.26 -11.47
C ILE A 303 9.46 -1.66 -10.91
N VAL A 304 9.02 -0.98 -9.87
CA VAL A 304 7.71 -1.24 -9.25
C VAL A 304 6.74 -0.12 -9.61
N ASP A 305 5.58 -0.50 -10.13
CA ASP A 305 4.46 0.43 -10.28
C ASP A 305 3.86 0.74 -8.91
N MET A 306 3.87 2.00 -8.53
CA MET A 306 3.53 2.48 -7.20
C MET A 306 2.36 3.45 -7.25
N VAL A 307 1.24 3.03 -6.66
CA VAL A 307 0.00 3.79 -6.61
C VAL A 307 -0.02 4.68 -5.37
N LEU A 308 0.55 5.87 -5.45
CA LEU A 308 0.62 6.83 -4.33
C LEU A 308 -0.31 8.04 -4.49
N ASN A 309 -1.13 8.05 -5.52
CA ASN A 309 -2.15 9.07 -5.72
C ASN A 309 -3.35 8.88 -4.79
N HIS A 310 -3.70 7.63 -4.48
CA HIS A 310 -4.87 7.28 -3.68
C HIS A 310 -4.67 6.00 -2.86
N ALA A 311 -5.63 5.72 -1.97
CA ALA A 311 -5.79 4.42 -1.31
C ALA A 311 -7.27 4.02 -1.32
N PHE A 312 -7.54 2.72 -1.14
CA PHE A 312 -8.90 2.20 -1.08
C PHE A 312 -9.41 2.01 0.36
N GLY A 313 -10.65 1.54 0.49
CA GLY A 313 -11.41 1.57 1.74
C GLY A 313 -10.86 0.71 2.88
N GLN A 314 -10.00 -0.26 2.58
CA GLN A 314 -9.35 -1.10 3.59
C GLN A 314 -8.14 -0.42 4.25
N ASN A 315 -7.65 0.71 3.69
CA ASN A 315 -6.50 1.41 4.24
C ASN A 315 -6.78 1.97 5.65
N PRO A 316 -5.93 1.68 6.65
CA PRO A 316 -6.16 2.10 8.03
C PRO A 316 -6.13 3.62 8.21
N MET A 317 -5.35 4.37 7.44
CA MET A 317 -5.27 5.83 7.54
C MET A 317 -6.56 6.51 7.05
N VAL A 318 -7.29 5.89 6.11
CA VAL A 318 -8.63 6.33 5.69
C VAL A 318 -9.58 6.21 6.86
N ASN A 319 -9.65 5.00 7.46
CA ASN A 319 -10.65 4.65 8.45
C ASN A 319 -10.36 5.24 9.84
N MET A 320 -9.11 5.50 10.18
CA MET A 320 -8.70 6.10 11.46
C MET A 320 -9.29 7.51 11.67
N TYR A 321 -9.54 8.24 10.57
CA TYR A 321 -10.16 9.57 10.56
C TYR A 321 -11.31 9.58 9.54
N TRP A 322 -12.43 8.95 9.94
CA TRP A 322 -13.60 8.76 9.08
C TRP A 322 -14.77 9.66 9.48
N ASP A 323 -15.38 10.33 8.53
CA ASP A 323 -16.63 11.06 8.68
C ASP A 323 -17.80 10.15 8.28
N ALA A 324 -18.34 9.43 9.25
CA ALA A 324 -19.44 8.48 9.02
C ALA A 324 -20.73 9.14 8.51
N ALA A 325 -20.96 10.42 8.84
CA ALA A 325 -22.16 11.14 8.39
C ALA A 325 -22.12 11.42 6.88
N ASN A 326 -20.93 11.63 6.33
CA ASN A 326 -20.73 11.94 4.92
C ASN A 326 -20.08 10.81 4.12
N ASN A 327 -19.79 9.67 4.76
CA ASN A 327 -19.17 8.48 4.16
C ASN A 327 -17.87 8.82 3.38
N ARG A 328 -16.91 9.47 4.05
CA ARG A 328 -15.65 9.95 3.46
C ARG A 328 -14.57 10.15 4.53
N PRO A 329 -13.29 10.36 4.17
CA PRO A 329 -12.29 10.84 5.12
C PRO A 329 -12.74 12.14 5.80
N ALA A 330 -12.50 12.23 7.09
CA ALA A 330 -12.83 13.43 7.85
C ALA A 330 -11.96 14.63 7.40
N ALA A 331 -12.46 15.84 7.54
CA ALA A 331 -11.74 17.06 7.15
C ALA A 331 -10.39 17.24 7.89
N ASN A 332 -10.25 16.64 9.08
CA ASN A 332 -9.03 16.62 9.87
C ASN A 332 -8.16 15.37 9.63
N ASN A 333 -8.47 14.53 8.64
CA ASN A 333 -7.61 13.40 8.27
C ASN A 333 -6.22 13.94 7.88
N PRO A 334 -5.12 13.46 8.47
CA PRO A 334 -3.79 14.02 8.24
C PRO A 334 -3.21 13.76 6.84
N TRP A 335 -3.77 12.80 6.10
CA TRP A 335 -3.20 12.32 4.83
C TRP A 335 -4.10 12.55 3.62
N PHE A 336 -5.43 12.47 3.79
CA PHE A 336 -6.38 12.43 2.69
C PHE A 336 -7.17 13.72 2.56
N ASN A 337 -7.52 14.05 1.33
CA ASN A 337 -8.55 15.02 1.04
C ASN A 337 -9.93 14.46 1.45
N ALA A 338 -10.77 15.28 2.09
CA ALA A 338 -12.13 14.87 2.42
C ALA A 338 -13.01 14.74 1.16
N ILE A 339 -12.69 15.47 0.12
CA ILE A 339 -13.31 15.42 -1.20
C ILE A 339 -12.17 15.43 -2.22
N CYS A 340 -12.15 14.44 -3.09
CA CYS A 340 -11.16 14.38 -4.17
C CYS A 340 -11.31 15.60 -5.10
N PRO A 341 -10.22 16.32 -5.39
CA PRO A 341 -10.25 17.52 -6.22
C PRO A 341 -10.09 17.25 -7.74
N HIS A 342 -10.06 15.98 -8.16
CA HIS A 342 -9.61 15.56 -9.50
C HIS A 342 -10.71 15.03 -10.41
N GLU A 343 -11.99 15.35 -10.15
CA GLU A 343 -13.10 14.89 -11.00
C GLU A 343 -12.83 15.11 -12.50
N PRO A 344 -13.08 14.10 -13.36
CA PRO A 344 -13.70 12.79 -13.08
C PRO A 344 -12.72 11.67 -12.67
N TYR A 345 -11.45 11.97 -12.40
CA TYR A 345 -10.38 11.02 -12.14
C TYR A 345 -10.18 10.80 -10.62
N CYS A 346 -11.27 10.47 -9.92
CA CYS A 346 -11.28 10.23 -8.49
C CYS A 346 -11.48 8.74 -8.20
N TRP A 347 -10.37 8.00 -8.07
CA TRP A 347 -10.37 6.60 -7.66
C TRP A 347 -10.05 6.49 -6.18
N GLY A 348 -10.81 5.69 -5.44
CA GLY A 348 -10.58 5.52 -4.00
C GLY A 348 -10.62 6.83 -3.21
N TYR A 349 -9.70 6.97 -2.26
CA TYR A 349 -9.53 8.16 -1.41
C TYR A 349 -8.22 8.85 -1.76
N ASP A 350 -8.29 10.12 -2.06
CA ASP A 350 -7.23 10.92 -2.64
C ASP A 350 -6.24 11.41 -1.57
N PHE A 351 -4.94 11.17 -1.76
CA PHE A 351 -3.89 11.69 -0.89
C PHE A 351 -3.65 13.18 -1.13
N ASP A 352 -3.60 13.96 -0.04
CA ASP A 352 -3.16 15.35 -0.09
C ASP A 352 -1.62 15.43 0.05
N HIS A 353 -0.92 15.47 -1.07
CA HIS A 353 0.55 15.52 -1.11
C HIS A 353 1.16 16.82 -0.59
N THR A 354 0.36 17.87 -0.38
CA THR A 354 0.81 19.12 0.24
C THR A 354 1.03 18.95 1.74
N ARG A 355 0.44 17.90 2.36
CA ARG A 355 0.55 17.63 3.79
C ARG A 355 1.85 16.91 4.13
N GLN A 356 2.53 17.40 5.16
CA GLN A 356 3.76 16.79 5.64
C GLN A 356 3.58 15.31 6.04
N ALA A 357 2.44 14.96 6.62
CA ALA A 357 2.14 13.58 7.02
C ALA A 357 2.11 12.63 5.82
N THR A 358 1.51 13.06 4.70
CA THR A 358 1.52 12.30 3.43
C THR A 358 2.92 12.16 2.87
N GLN A 359 3.68 13.27 2.84
CA GLN A 359 5.06 13.26 2.36
C GLN A 359 5.95 12.29 3.17
N MET A 360 5.85 12.34 4.50
CA MET A 360 6.59 11.42 5.38
C MET A 360 6.21 9.95 5.16
N TYR A 361 4.93 9.67 4.95
CA TYR A 361 4.45 8.32 4.66
C TYR A 361 5.03 7.79 3.34
N ILE A 362 4.94 8.59 2.28
CA ILE A 362 5.44 8.25 0.94
C ILE A 362 6.97 8.04 0.95
N ASP A 363 7.71 8.92 1.63
CA ASP A 363 9.16 8.78 1.76
C ASP A 363 9.56 7.46 2.43
N GLN A 364 8.83 7.05 3.50
CA GLN A 364 9.08 5.78 4.17
C GLN A 364 8.71 4.57 3.29
N VAL A 365 7.62 4.65 2.54
CA VAL A 365 7.22 3.59 1.59
C VAL A 365 8.30 3.41 0.52
N ASN A 366 8.66 4.48 -0.18
CA ASN A 366 9.66 4.42 -1.25
C ASN A 366 11.03 3.93 -0.73
N LYS A 367 11.48 4.47 0.42
CA LYS A 367 12.72 4.03 1.07
C LYS A 367 12.70 2.53 1.38
N PHE A 368 11.59 2.03 1.91
CA PHE A 368 11.46 0.61 2.26
C PHE A 368 11.60 -0.31 1.04
N TRP A 369 10.95 0.01 -0.07
CA TRP A 369 11.06 -0.80 -1.29
C TRP A 369 12.49 -0.82 -1.85
N LEU A 370 13.20 0.30 -1.78
CA LEU A 370 14.61 0.39 -2.20
C LEU A 370 15.54 -0.39 -1.27
N ASP A 371 15.40 -0.21 0.06
CA ASP A 371 16.32 -0.81 1.03
C ASP A 371 16.04 -2.30 1.28
N GLU A 372 14.77 -2.70 1.35
CA GLU A 372 14.37 -4.05 1.74
C GLU A 372 14.31 -5.00 0.55
N TYR A 373 13.82 -4.52 -0.58
CA TYR A 373 13.63 -5.34 -1.78
C TYR A 373 14.66 -5.08 -2.88
N HIS A 374 15.54 -4.11 -2.70
CA HIS A 374 16.58 -3.73 -3.66
C HIS A 374 16.03 -3.45 -5.07
N VAL A 375 14.80 -2.96 -5.17
CA VAL A 375 14.25 -2.53 -6.47
C VAL A 375 15.04 -1.37 -7.05
N ASP A 376 15.01 -1.21 -8.38
CA ASP A 376 15.84 -0.23 -9.06
C ASP A 376 15.13 1.08 -9.33
N GLY A 377 13.87 1.16 -9.01
CA GLY A 377 13.08 2.37 -9.15
C GLY A 377 11.59 2.11 -9.18
N PHE A 378 10.87 3.14 -9.56
CA PHE A 378 9.41 3.18 -9.54
C PHE A 378 8.84 3.79 -10.81
N ARG A 379 7.68 3.29 -11.23
CA ARG A 379 6.71 4.02 -12.03
C ARG A 379 5.63 4.50 -11.07
N PHE A 380 5.31 5.77 -11.08
CA PHE A 380 4.27 6.35 -10.24
C PHE A 380 2.99 6.58 -11.04
N ASP A 381 1.93 5.95 -10.56
CA ASP A 381 0.58 6.05 -11.11
C ASP A 381 0.01 7.46 -10.95
N TYR A 382 -0.61 7.98 -11.99
CA TYR A 382 -1.40 9.22 -12.04
C TYR A 382 -0.79 10.40 -11.27
N THR A 383 0.47 10.72 -11.50
CA THR A 383 1.19 11.82 -10.80
C THR A 383 0.62 13.22 -11.09
N LYS A 384 -0.23 13.34 -12.10
CA LYS A 384 -1.04 14.54 -12.32
C LYS A 384 -1.92 14.88 -11.12
N GLY A 385 -2.36 13.88 -10.36
CA GLY A 385 -3.15 14.00 -9.14
C GLY A 385 -2.37 14.44 -7.90
N PHE A 386 -1.04 14.63 -7.96
CA PHE A 386 -0.26 14.98 -6.75
C PHE A 386 -0.44 16.41 -6.27
N ALA A 387 -1.11 17.27 -6.99
CA ALA A 387 -1.51 18.59 -6.52
C ALA A 387 -3.04 18.71 -6.50
N ASN A 388 -3.57 19.44 -5.53
CA ASN A 388 -5.02 19.63 -5.36
C ASN A 388 -5.69 20.41 -6.52
N ASN A 389 -4.92 20.86 -7.50
CA ASN A 389 -5.41 21.43 -8.74
C ASN A 389 -4.75 20.72 -9.92
N ALA A 390 -5.48 19.86 -10.62
CA ALA A 390 -4.98 19.10 -11.76
C ALA A 390 -4.96 19.90 -13.08
N ALA A 391 -5.58 21.08 -13.16
CA ALA A 391 -5.72 21.83 -14.40
C ALA A 391 -4.43 22.58 -14.78
N GLY A 392 -4.01 22.47 -16.06
CA GLY A 392 -2.93 23.25 -16.66
C GLY A 392 -1.55 23.05 -16.02
N TYR A 393 -0.65 24.00 -16.29
CA TYR A 393 0.67 24.05 -15.67
C TYR A 393 0.58 24.31 -14.17
N ASN A 394 1.26 23.47 -13.36
CA ASN A 394 1.21 23.55 -11.91
C ASN A 394 2.60 23.47 -11.27
N LEU A 395 3.12 24.61 -10.78
CA LEU A 395 4.43 24.69 -10.13
C LEU A 395 4.47 23.94 -8.78
N GLU A 396 3.35 23.88 -8.05
CA GLU A 396 3.26 23.11 -6.80
C GLU A 396 3.49 21.61 -7.05
N ARG A 397 2.82 21.05 -8.05
CA ARG A 397 2.99 19.66 -8.47
C ARG A 397 4.43 19.35 -8.91
N ILE A 398 5.03 20.22 -9.70
CA ILE A 398 6.45 20.11 -10.09
C ILE A 398 7.35 20.02 -8.84
N ASN A 399 7.13 20.90 -7.87
CA ASN A 399 7.95 20.95 -6.65
C ASN A 399 7.73 19.72 -5.76
N LEU A 400 6.49 19.23 -5.64
CA LEU A 400 6.17 18.00 -4.90
C LEU A 400 6.86 16.77 -5.53
N LEU A 401 6.80 16.64 -6.85
CA LEU A 401 7.44 15.54 -7.57
C LEU A 401 8.97 15.61 -7.50
N LYS A 402 9.56 16.79 -7.64
CA LYS A 402 11.02 16.99 -7.47
C LYS A 402 11.46 16.62 -6.06
N ARG A 403 10.73 17.10 -5.04
CA ARG A 403 11.00 16.75 -3.64
C ARG A 403 10.94 15.23 -3.42
N MET A 404 9.93 14.55 -3.95
CA MET A 404 9.82 13.09 -3.85
C MET A 404 10.99 12.38 -4.53
N ALA A 405 11.34 12.82 -5.74
CA ALA A 405 12.48 12.27 -6.48
C ALA A 405 13.80 12.47 -5.72
N ASP A 406 14.03 13.64 -5.13
CA ASP A 406 15.21 13.90 -4.30
C ASP A 406 15.29 12.93 -3.13
N LYS A 407 14.16 12.63 -2.44
CA LYS A 407 14.11 11.66 -1.34
C LYS A 407 14.41 10.23 -1.79
N ILE A 408 13.99 9.85 -2.96
CA ILE A 408 14.33 8.56 -3.58
C ILE A 408 15.84 8.52 -3.88
N TRP A 409 16.38 9.58 -4.49
CA TRP A 409 17.80 9.67 -4.85
C TRP A 409 18.73 9.86 -3.65
N ASP A 410 18.23 10.39 -2.51
CA ASP A 410 18.95 10.36 -1.22
C ASP A 410 19.21 8.92 -0.74
N VAL A 411 18.35 7.95 -1.11
CA VAL A 411 18.49 6.53 -0.77
C VAL A 411 19.30 5.79 -1.84
N LYS A 412 18.91 5.92 -3.12
CA LYS A 412 19.55 5.27 -4.28
C LYS A 412 19.68 6.30 -5.41
N SER A 413 20.87 6.86 -5.57
CA SER A 413 21.12 8.03 -6.44
C SER A 413 20.88 7.78 -7.94
N ASP A 414 20.88 6.52 -8.36
CA ASP A 414 20.63 6.06 -9.74
C ASP A 414 19.21 5.49 -9.95
N ALA A 415 18.36 5.51 -8.92
CA ALA A 415 17.01 4.98 -8.99
C ALA A 415 16.21 5.59 -10.16
N TYR A 416 15.46 4.73 -10.83
CA TYR A 416 14.52 5.16 -11.86
C TYR A 416 13.29 5.79 -11.20
N VAL A 417 12.94 6.99 -11.65
CA VAL A 417 11.72 7.70 -11.25
C VAL A 417 10.94 7.97 -12.52
N ILE A 418 9.95 7.13 -12.79
CA ILE A 418 9.09 7.19 -13.98
C ILE A 418 7.73 7.71 -13.55
N LEU A 419 7.20 8.68 -14.28
CA LEU A 419 5.94 9.34 -13.97
C LEU A 419 4.91 9.07 -15.07
N GLU A 420 3.77 8.52 -14.69
CA GLU A 420 2.57 8.64 -15.49
C GLU A 420 1.96 10.02 -15.23
N HIS A 421 2.27 10.97 -16.12
CA HIS A 421 2.00 12.38 -15.81
C HIS A 421 0.98 13.04 -16.72
N TRP A 422 1.14 12.91 -18.03
CA TRP A 422 0.24 13.40 -19.09
C TRP A 422 -0.25 14.84 -18.89
N CYS A 423 0.67 15.71 -18.51
CA CYS A 423 0.45 17.15 -18.41
C CYS A 423 0.94 17.89 -19.64
N ASP A 424 0.80 19.21 -19.61
CA ASP A 424 1.36 20.07 -20.65
C ASP A 424 2.89 19.90 -20.74
N ASN A 425 3.43 19.94 -21.96
CA ASN A 425 4.87 19.79 -22.18
C ASN A 425 5.72 20.83 -21.44
N SER A 426 5.17 22.03 -21.15
CA SER A 426 5.83 23.04 -20.32
C SER A 426 6.11 22.60 -18.88
N GLU A 427 5.36 21.63 -18.38
CA GLU A 427 5.55 20.97 -17.09
C GLU A 427 6.46 19.76 -17.22
N GLU A 428 6.16 18.87 -18.19
CA GLU A 428 6.92 17.65 -18.43
C GLU A 428 8.41 17.90 -18.71
N ILE A 429 8.73 18.97 -19.47
CA ILE A 429 10.12 19.35 -19.75
C ILE A 429 10.92 19.66 -18.48
N GLN A 430 10.29 20.23 -17.44
CA GLN A 430 10.97 20.54 -16.19
C GLN A 430 11.25 19.29 -15.36
N LEU A 431 10.37 18.29 -15.41
CA LEU A 431 10.53 17.02 -14.72
C LEU A 431 11.56 16.14 -15.45
N ALA A 432 11.45 16.03 -16.78
CA ALA A 432 12.39 15.26 -17.59
C ALA A 432 13.83 15.80 -17.51
N ASN A 433 13.99 17.12 -17.60
CA ASN A 433 15.31 17.76 -17.51
C ASN A 433 15.86 17.81 -16.08
N TYR A 434 15.03 17.58 -15.06
CA TYR A 434 15.46 17.40 -13.67
C TYR A 434 16.08 16.02 -13.42
N GLY A 435 15.73 15.02 -14.24
CA GLY A 435 16.26 13.66 -14.13
C GLY A 435 15.22 12.56 -14.01
N MET A 436 13.93 12.89 -13.87
CA MET A 436 12.82 11.94 -13.92
C MET A 436 12.56 11.49 -15.36
N MET A 437 11.87 10.37 -15.51
CA MET A 437 11.40 9.86 -16.80
C MET A 437 9.87 9.97 -16.87
N LEU A 438 9.32 10.20 -18.05
CA LEU A 438 7.88 10.37 -18.27
C LEU A 438 7.37 9.32 -19.25
N TRP A 439 6.21 8.73 -18.95
CA TRP A 439 5.50 7.86 -19.88
C TRP A 439 5.11 8.63 -21.15
N GLY A 440 5.41 8.05 -22.31
CA GLY A 440 5.17 8.61 -23.63
C GLY A 440 4.23 7.76 -24.45
N ASN A 441 2.92 7.95 -24.27
CA ASN A 441 1.88 7.23 -24.98
C ASN A 441 1.94 7.54 -26.49
N LEU A 442 2.21 6.52 -27.31
CA LEU A 442 2.24 6.58 -28.76
C LEU A 442 1.20 5.63 -29.40
N THR A 443 0.33 5.04 -28.60
CA THR A 443 -0.62 4.00 -29.01
C THR A 443 -1.50 4.44 -30.18
N TYR A 444 -1.98 5.69 -30.16
CA TYR A 444 -2.80 6.20 -31.26
C TYR A 444 -1.99 6.25 -32.59
N GLY A 445 -0.81 6.87 -32.59
CA GLY A 445 0.02 7.01 -33.79
C GLY A 445 0.46 5.65 -34.38
N TYR A 446 0.91 4.74 -33.51
CA TYR A 446 1.27 3.37 -33.93
C TYR A 446 0.06 2.54 -34.32
N GLY A 447 -1.08 2.67 -33.65
CA GLY A 447 -2.33 2.03 -34.01
C GLY A 447 -2.77 2.41 -35.43
N GLU A 448 -2.81 3.70 -35.75
CA GLU A 448 -3.12 4.21 -37.09
C GLU A 448 -2.10 3.71 -38.13
N ALA A 449 -0.81 3.73 -37.78
CA ALA A 449 0.24 3.22 -38.67
C ALA A 449 0.06 1.73 -38.95
N THR A 450 -0.15 0.91 -37.94
CA THR A 450 -0.29 -0.55 -38.10
C THR A 450 -1.61 -0.93 -38.76
N MET A 451 -2.69 -0.21 -38.50
CA MET A 451 -3.95 -0.35 -39.23
C MET A 451 -3.88 0.09 -40.70
N GLY A 452 -2.88 0.90 -41.09
CA GLY A 452 -2.70 1.36 -42.47
C GLY A 452 -3.36 2.70 -42.80
N TYR A 453 -3.54 3.58 -41.81
CA TYR A 453 -4.09 4.94 -41.94
C TYR A 453 -2.99 5.99 -41.87
N THR A 454 -2.33 6.29 -43.00
CA THR A 454 -1.12 7.12 -43.05
C THR A 454 -1.34 8.60 -42.70
N SER A 455 -2.56 9.12 -42.88
CA SER A 455 -2.88 10.54 -42.60
C SER A 455 -2.89 10.87 -41.09
N THR A 456 -3.08 9.87 -40.25
CA THR A 456 -3.23 9.98 -38.80
C THR A 456 -2.11 9.30 -37.99
N SER A 457 -1.15 8.69 -38.66
CA SER A 457 -0.07 7.88 -38.08
C SER A 457 1.16 8.71 -37.65
N ASN A 458 0.95 9.85 -36.98
CA ASN A 458 2.06 10.67 -36.51
C ASN A 458 2.63 10.14 -35.18
N ILE A 459 3.88 9.69 -35.21
CA ILE A 459 4.63 9.18 -34.03
C ILE A 459 5.78 10.12 -33.61
N SER A 460 5.87 11.32 -34.18
CA SER A 460 6.98 12.24 -33.94
C SER A 460 7.09 12.72 -32.49
N SER A 461 6.00 12.67 -31.72
CA SER A 461 5.98 12.98 -30.29
C SER A 461 6.77 11.97 -29.42
N GLY A 462 7.14 10.82 -29.98
CA GLY A 462 8.05 9.85 -29.36
C GLY A 462 9.51 10.26 -29.34
N ILE A 463 9.85 11.34 -30.02
CA ILE A 463 11.22 11.88 -30.05
C ILE A 463 11.33 13.01 -29.04
N TYR A 464 12.13 12.82 -27.99
CA TYR A 464 12.26 13.77 -26.88
C TYR A 464 12.68 15.18 -27.32
N THR A 465 13.53 15.31 -28.37
CA THR A 465 13.94 16.61 -28.93
C THR A 465 12.81 17.36 -29.62
N ASN A 466 11.79 16.64 -30.16
CA ASN A 466 10.59 17.26 -30.71
C ASN A 466 9.70 17.85 -29.61
N ARG A 467 9.87 17.37 -28.35
CA ARG A 467 9.27 17.96 -27.15
C ARG A 467 10.13 19.06 -26.53
N THR A 468 11.25 19.41 -27.16
CA THR A 468 12.25 20.38 -26.67
C THR A 468 12.95 19.96 -25.36
N TRP A 469 12.95 18.67 -25.04
CA TRP A 469 13.68 18.14 -23.90
C TRP A 469 15.17 18.01 -24.20
N THR A 470 16.02 18.18 -23.18
CA THR A 470 17.48 18.05 -23.32
C THR A 470 17.96 16.63 -23.00
N LEU A 471 17.17 15.84 -22.25
CA LEU A 471 17.50 14.48 -21.87
C LEU A 471 16.53 13.48 -22.52
N PRO A 472 17.01 12.30 -22.93
CA PRO A 472 16.20 11.26 -23.56
C PRO A 472 15.42 10.46 -22.50
N HIS A 473 14.54 11.12 -21.74
CA HIS A 473 13.82 10.58 -20.60
C HIS A 473 12.34 10.29 -20.91
N LEU A 474 11.97 10.16 -22.17
CA LEU A 474 10.64 9.76 -22.59
C LEU A 474 10.58 8.23 -22.69
N VAL A 475 9.88 7.57 -21.76
CA VAL A 475 9.57 6.14 -21.81
C VAL A 475 8.44 5.95 -22.81
N SER A 476 8.82 5.74 -24.07
CA SER A 476 7.84 5.55 -25.15
C SER A 476 7.28 4.15 -25.17
N TYR A 477 5.99 4.01 -25.51
CA TYR A 477 5.35 2.72 -25.71
C TYR A 477 4.31 2.75 -26.84
N MET A 478 4.09 1.60 -27.47
CA MET A 478 3.05 1.39 -28.48
C MET A 478 1.78 0.84 -27.86
N GLU A 479 1.91 0.14 -26.75
CA GLU A 479 0.84 -0.46 -25.92
C GLU A 479 1.24 -0.39 -24.46
N SER A 480 0.28 -0.25 -23.56
CA SER A 480 0.38 -0.49 -22.12
C SER A 480 -0.83 -1.27 -21.62
N HIS A 481 -0.93 -1.48 -20.32
CA HIS A 481 -2.11 -2.13 -19.71
C HIS A 481 -3.41 -1.31 -19.89
N ASP A 482 -3.32 0.00 -20.15
CA ASP A 482 -4.47 0.92 -20.26
C ASP A 482 -5.08 0.97 -21.66
N GLU A 483 -4.34 0.59 -22.70
CA GLU A 483 -4.82 0.75 -24.05
C GLU A 483 -5.16 -0.60 -24.71
N GLU A 484 -6.01 -0.50 -25.71
CA GLU A 484 -6.38 -1.64 -26.55
C GLU A 484 -5.18 -2.14 -27.37
N ARG A 485 -4.99 -3.44 -27.46
CA ARG A 485 -3.94 -4.11 -28.22
C ARG A 485 -3.89 -3.64 -29.67
N LEU A 486 -2.70 -3.35 -30.19
CA LEU A 486 -2.53 -2.97 -31.60
C LEU A 486 -2.96 -4.09 -32.53
N MET A 487 -2.69 -5.35 -32.19
CA MET A 487 -3.09 -6.47 -33.02
C MET A 487 -4.63 -6.61 -33.10
N TYR A 488 -5.34 -6.43 -31.97
CA TYR A 488 -6.80 -6.37 -31.95
C TYR A 488 -7.32 -5.24 -32.86
N LYS A 489 -6.74 -4.04 -32.77
CA LYS A 489 -7.09 -2.90 -33.63
C LYS A 489 -6.86 -3.22 -35.11
N ASN A 490 -5.74 -3.86 -35.45
CA ASN A 490 -5.43 -4.26 -36.83
C ASN A 490 -6.47 -5.23 -37.37
N LEU A 491 -6.79 -6.28 -36.63
CA LEU A 491 -7.75 -7.31 -37.07
C LEU A 491 -9.18 -6.77 -37.16
N THR A 492 -9.56 -5.87 -36.25
CA THR A 492 -10.94 -5.36 -36.17
C THR A 492 -11.16 -4.16 -37.09
N PHE A 493 -10.24 -3.20 -37.11
CA PHE A 493 -10.42 -1.90 -37.77
C PHE A 493 -9.40 -1.62 -38.89
N GLY A 494 -8.51 -2.58 -39.19
CA GLY A 494 -7.46 -2.40 -40.18
C GLY A 494 -7.99 -2.06 -41.58
N ASN A 495 -7.18 -1.33 -42.35
CA ASN A 495 -7.51 -0.93 -43.72
C ASN A 495 -7.52 -2.15 -44.64
N ALA A 496 -8.67 -2.44 -45.25
CA ALA A 496 -8.92 -3.56 -46.15
C ALA A 496 -9.15 -3.12 -47.62
N THR A 497 -8.91 -1.85 -47.96
CA THR A 497 -9.17 -1.30 -49.29
C THR A 497 -8.27 -1.90 -50.37
N ASN A 498 -7.05 -2.34 -49.99
CA ASN A 498 -6.15 -3.07 -50.89
C ASN A 498 -6.27 -4.58 -50.58
N PRO A 499 -6.87 -5.40 -51.46
CA PRO A 499 -7.04 -6.84 -51.25
C PRO A 499 -5.71 -7.59 -51.15
N ASN A 500 -4.63 -7.08 -51.78
CA ASN A 500 -3.29 -7.68 -51.71
C ASN A 500 -2.51 -7.27 -50.44
N HIS A 501 -3.03 -6.33 -49.67
CA HIS A 501 -2.43 -5.86 -48.43
C HIS A 501 -3.51 -5.46 -47.43
N ASN A 502 -4.37 -6.42 -47.10
CA ASN A 502 -5.47 -6.24 -46.16
C ASN A 502 -4.95 -6.32 -44.72
N ALA A 503 -4.94 -5.20 -43.99
CA ALA A 503 -4.45 -5.11 -42.63
C ALA A 503 -5.27 -5.92 -41.61
N LYS A 504 -6.49 -6.37 -41.96
CA LYS A 504 -7.30 -7.32 -41.18
C LYS A 504 -6.87 -8.79 -41.33
N ASN A 505 -5.99 -9.08 -42.28
CA ASN A 505 -5.41 -10.41 -42.40
C ASN A 505 -4.29 -10.56 -41.37
N SER A 506 -4.30 -11.60 -40.55
CA SER A 506 -3.37 -11.82 -39.44
C SER A 506 -1.91 -11.83 -39.91
N TYR A 507 -1.58 -12.42 -41.03
CA TYR A 507 -0.25 -12.44 -41.59
C TYR A 507 0.24 -11.01 -41.95
N VAL A 508 -0.63 -10.23 -42.61
CA VAL A 508 -0.33 -8.81 -42.94
C VAL A 508 -0.23 -7.97 -41.66
N ALA A 509 -1.13 -8.16 -40.72
CA ALA A 509 -1.15 -7.48 -39.45
C ALA A 509 0.17 -7.70 -38.67
N LEU A 510 0.60 -8.96 -38.52
CA LEU A 510 1.88 -9.30 -37.89
C LEU A 510 3.09 -8.68 -38.60
N GLY A 511 3.12 -8.72 -39.95
CA GLY A 511 4.17 -8.05 -40.72
C GLY A 511 4.22 -6.52 -40.48
N ARG A 512 3.07 -5.89 -40.27
CA ARG A 512 2.98 -4.46 -39.92
C ARG A 512 3.44 -4.20 -38.49
N MET A 513 3.11 -5.09 -37.55
CA MET A 513 3.63 -5.03 -36.16
C MET A 513 5.17 -5.13 -36.15
N GLN A 514 5.75 -6.05 -36.91
CA GLN A 514 7.22 -6.15 -37.04
C GLN A 514 7.84 -4.86 -37.58
N THR A 515 7.23 -4.23 -38.59
CA THR A 515 7.70 -2.96 -39.15
C THR A 515 7.60 -1.84 -38.11
N ALA A 516 6.51 -1.78 -37.35
CA ALA A 516 6.33 -0.81 -36.27
C ALA A 516 7.38 -1.02 -35.18
N ALA A 517 7.66 -2.27 -34.80
CA ALA A 517 8.68 -2.61 -33.79
C ALA A 517 10.09 -2.14 -34.22
N VAL A 518 10.46 -2.30 -35.49
CA VAL A 518 11.76 -1.80 -36.00
C VAL A 518 11.87 -0.28 -35.81
N ILE A 519 10.82 0.47 -36.16
CA ILE A 519 10.81 1.93 -36.01
C ILE A 519 10.84 2.30 -34.52
N PHE A 520 10.01 1.64 -33.71
CA PHE A 520 9.87 1.88 -32.28
C PHE A 520 11.18 1.61 -31.51
N LEU A 521 11.79 0.45 -31.73
CA LEU A 521 13.01 0.03 -31.01
C LEU A 521 14.26 0.83 -31.43
N THR A 522 14.24 1.53 -32.55
CA THR A 522 15.35 2.37 -33.03
C THR A 522 15.21 3.86 -32.66
N GLN A 523 14.10 4.25 -32.01
CA GLN A 523 13.96 5.62 -31.49
C GLN A 523 14.93 5.89 -30.32
N PRO A 524 15.35 7.13 -30.08
CA PRO A 524 16.21 7.47 -28.96
C PRO A 524 15.43 7.51 -27.62
N GLY A 525 16.01 7.01 -26.54
CA GLY A 525 15.46 7.01 -25.19
C GLY A 525 14.90 5.66 -24.73
N PRO A 526 14.39 5.54 -23.51
CA PRO A 526 13.82 4.32 -22.97
C PRO A 526 12.52 3.90 -23.69
N ARG A 527 12.28 2.60 -23.75
CA ARG A 527 11.10 2.01 -24.41
C ARG A 527 10.45 0.98 -23.51
N MET A 528 9.14 0.86 -23.63
CA MET A 528 8.37 -0.12 -22.88
C MET A 528 7.55 -1.00 -23.84
N ILE A 529 7.52 -2.30 -23.54
CA ILE A 529 6.72 -3.31 -24.22
C ILE A 529 5.72 -3.84 -23.19
N TRP A 530 4.43 -3.82 -23.52
CA TRP A 530 3.41 -4.47 -22.71
C TRP A 530 3.43 -5.99 -22.96
N GLN A 531 3.27 -6.79 -21.91
CA GLN A 531 3.35 -8.26 -21.94
C GLN A 531 2.59 -8.85 -23.16
N PHE A 532 3.26 -9.77 -23.88
CA PHE A 532 2.79 -10.45 -25.06
C PHE A 532 2.58 -9.57 -26.33
N GLY A 533 2.88 -8.27 -26.27
CA GLY A 533 2.88 -7.39 -27.45
C GLY A 533 3.88 -7.87 -28.53
N GLU A 534 5.01 -8.43 -28.12
CA GLU A 534 6.02 -9.03 -28.99
C GLU A 534 5.52 -10.30 -29.72
N LEU A 535 4.50 -10.95 -29.19
CA LEU A 535 3.86 -12.13 -29.80
C LEU A 535 2.72 -11.75 -30.75
N GLY A 536 2.33 -10.48 -30.82
CA GLY A 536 1.13 -10.04 -31.54
C GLY A 536 -0.16 -10.54 -30.87
N TYR A 537 -0.19 -10.51 -29.56
CA TYR A 537 -1.36 -10.88 -28.77
C TYR A 537 -2.51 -9.90 -29.01
N ASP A 538 -3.75 -10.41 -29.13
CA ASP A 538 -4.92 -9.65 -29.56
C ASP A 538 -6.11 -9.69 -28.59
N ILE A 539 -5.89 -10.17 -27.35
CA ILE A 539 -6.92 -10.29 -26.30
C ILE A 539 -6.53 -9.46 -25.10
#